data_aae37c24a21d508863433d162b1c49e6
#
_entry.id   aae37c24a21d508863433d162b1c49e6
#
_cell.length_a   1.000
_cell.length_b   1.000
_cell.length_c   1.000
_cell.angle_alpha   90.00
_cell.angle_beta   90.00
_cell.angle_gamma   90.00
#
_symmetry.space_group_name_H-M   'P 1'
#
loop_
_entity.id
_entity.type
_entity.pdbx_description
1 polymer ?
#
loop_
_entity_poly.entity_id
_entity_poly.type
_entity_poly.pdbx_seq_one_letter_code
_entity_poly.pdbx_strand_id
1 'polypeptide(L)'
;MRLMNRFAKAAVFALCASLMSSFAWAGAFDLPSDGKILTGTAQQTYISGRMHDLRSGKVKITFSVTDGWEKQMLKAGEADLERYDYPAAKTNRILLQLHGGAYVQKLDDLYRITALTQGKLIGARTVYSLDYRVAPEAVYPAVLEEALAAYRGILASGARPSDIIVVGDSAGGNLALELALALKEKGLPQPAALILQSPWTDMGTSRVSRVTNFKKDLILGEGTPFSGPVVEAAYAGKLPVDDPRLSPVNADLQGLPPMLIQAGSYEVFLSEIEDLARKAGEAGVLTTLTVYPGMSHDFALCLPELQESIDSLKEIRDFVNRIDRAK
;
A
#
# COMPACT_ATOMS: atom_id res chain seq x y z
N MET A 1 -2.40 37.59 40.01
CA MET A 1 -1.59 37.16 38.82
C MET A 1 -1.45 35.65 38.65
N ARG A 2 -2.28 34.80 39.26
CA ARG A 2 -2.26 33.32 39.11
C ARG A 2 -3.52 32.71 38.48
N LEU A 3 -4.57 33.49 38.21
CA LEU A 3 -5.80 33.00 37.62
C LEU A 3 -5.91 33.18 36.08
N MET A 4 -5.13 34.08 35.48
CA MET A 4 -5.17 34.31 34.02
C MET A 4 -4.43 33.24 33.18
N ASN A 5 -3.59 32.40 33.78
CA ASN A 5 -2.80 31.41 33.07
C ASN A 5 -3.52 30.04 32.88
N ARG A 6 -4.68 29.83 33.52
CA ARG A 6 -5.47 28.59 33.35
C ARG A 6 -6.46 28.64 32.19
N PHE A 7 -6.97 29.81 31.85
CA PHE A 7 -7.91 29.98 30.75
C PHE A 7 -7.24 30.02 29.38
N ALA A 8 -6.01 30.50 29.28
CA ALA A 8 -5.25 30.48 28.02
C ALA A 8 -4.80 29.07 27.61
N LYS A 9 -4.50 28.18 28.57
CA LYS A 9 -4.16 26.77 28.26
C LYS A 9 -5.37 25.93 27.90
N ALA A 10 -6.54 26.20 28.44
CA ALA A 10 -7.78 25.50 28.10
C ALA A 10 -8.31 25.88 26.71
N ALA A 11 -8.12 27.14 26.29
CA ALA A 11 -8.56 27.59 24.96
C ALA A 11 -7.70 27.04 23.82
N VAL A 12 -6.40 26.83 24.03
CA VAL A 12 -5.51 26.22 23.03
C VAL A 12 -5.77 24.72 22.88
N PHE A 13 -6.12 24.03 23.99
CA PHE A 13 -6.49 22.60 23.91
C PHE A 13 -7.87 22.36 23.29
N ALA A 14 -8.83 23.27 23.50
CA ALA A 14 -10.16 23.16 22.92
C ALA A 14 -10.17 23.45 21.40
N LEU A 15 -9.28 24.32 20.90
CA LEU A 15 -9.18 24.61 19.47
C LEU A 15 -8.49 23.49 18.68
N CYS A 16 -7.55 22.77 19.29
CA CYS A 16 -6.96 21.58 18.66
C CYS A 16 -7.91 20.37 18.64
N ALA A 17 -8.78 20.22 19.65
CA ALA A 17 -9.73 19.11 19.71
C ALA A 17 -10.91 19.27 18.74
N SER A 18 -11.31 20.49 18.39
CA SER A 18 -12.42 20.73 17.44
C SER A 18 -12.03 20.64 15.97
N LEU A 19 -10.74 20.68 15.64
CA LEU A 19 -10.24 20.49 14.26
C LEU A 19 -9.90 19.02 13.97
N MET A 20 -9.86 18.14 14.99
CA MET A 20 -9.60 16.71 14.79
C MET A 20 -10.84 15.86 14.48
N SER A 21 -12.05 16.42 14.57
CA SER A 21 -13.30 15.65 14.44
C SER A 21 -13.92 15.65 13.04
N SER A 22 -13.29 16.23 12.02
CA SER A 22 -13.95 16.44 10.71
C SER A 22 -13.17 15.92 9.49
N PHE A 23 -12.11 15.13 9.63
CA PHE A 23 -11.66 14.30 8.53
C PHE A 23 -12.29 12.89 8.64
N ALA A 24 -13.62 12.85 8.62
CA ALA A 24 -14.29 11.70 8.09
C ALA A 24 -13.96 11.67 6.59
N TRP A 25 -13.38 10.60 6.09
CA TRP A 25 -13.37 10.28 4.67
C TRP A 25 -14.82 10.12 4.23
N ALA A 26 -15.55 11.23 4.16
CA ALA A 26 -16.92 11.26 3.71
C ALA A 26 -16.91 11.41 2.20
N GLY A 27 -16.86 10.29 1.51
CA GLY A 27 -17.49 10.18 0.19
C GLY A 27 -16.81 10.77 -1.03
N ALA A 28 -15.65 11.43 -0.93
CA ALA A 28 -14.95 11.91 -2.10
C ALA A 28 -13.59 11.22 -2.24
N PHE A 29 -13.44 10.38 -3.27
CA PHE A 29 -12.14 9.80 -3.65
C PHE A 29 -11.26 10.83 -4.39
N ASP A 30 -11.45 12.11 -4.10
CA ASP A 30 -10.67 13.21 -4.64
C ASP A 30 -9.47 13.50 -3.75
N LEU A 31 -8.30 13.57 -4.37
CA LEU A 31 -7.08 13.94 -3.68
C LEU A 31 -7.14 15.43 -3.29
N PRO A 32 -6.89 15.80 -2.02
CA PRO A 32 -6.76 17.20 -1.64
C PRO A 32 -5.65 17.90 -2.43
N SER A 33 -5.78 19.21 -2.67
CA SER A 33 -4.73 19.99 -3.33
C SER A 33 -3.45 20.05 -2.49
N ASP A 34 -3.62 20.22 -1.17
CA ASP A 34 -2.54 20.44 -0.21
C ASP A 34 -2.80 19.65 1.08
N GLY A 35 -1.71 19.21 1.72
CA GLY A 35 -1.70 18.47 2.97
C GLY A 35 -1.08 19.24 4.13
N LYS A 36 -1.04 18.60 5.28
CA LYS A 36 -0.29 19.11 6.43
C LYS A 36 1.20 18.95 6.18
N ILE A 37 1.93 20.05 6.28
CA ILE A 37 3.40 20.07 6.24
C ILE A 37 3.91 20.11 7.67
N LEU A 38 4.53 19.02 8.10
CA LEU A 38 5.14 18.89 9.42
C LEU A 38 6.56 18.34 9.28
N THR A 39 7.46 18.72 10.18
CA THR A 39 8.85 18.24 10.16
C THR A 39 9.35 17.91 11.57
N GLY A 40 10.36 17.06 11.67
CA GLY A 40 11.05 16.74 12.91
C GLY A 40 10.11 16.26 14.02
N THR A 41 10.28 16.79 15.23
CA THR A 41 9.50 16.36 16.40
C THR A 41 7.99 16.61 16.25
N ALA A 42 7.58 17.70 15.58
CA ALA A 42 6.17 17.99 15.36
C ALA A 42 5.50 16.93 14.47
N GLN A 43 6.20 16.50 13.44
CA GLN A 43 5.76 15.42 12.55
C GLN A 43 5.62 14.10 13.32
N GLN A 44 6.63 13.69 14.08
CA GLN A 44 6.60 12.44 14.86
C GLN A 44 5.53 12.45 15.95
N THR A 45 5.32 13.57 16.63
CA THR A 45 4.25 13.73 17.62
C THR A 45 2.88 13.59 16.98
N TYR A 46 2.69 14.19 15.80
CA TYR A 46 1.43 14.08 15.05
C TYR A 46 1.15 12.64 14.62
N ILE A 47 2.13 11.98 14.00
CA ILE A 47 2.03 10.58 13.54
C ILE A 47 1.70 9.67 14.73
N SER A 48 2.42 9.78 15.84
CA SER A 48 2.18 8.98 17.05
C SER A 48 0.76 9.17 17.59
N GLY A 49 0.28 10.42 17.68
CA GLY A 49 -1.09 10.72 18.10
C GLY A 49 -2.13 10.12 17.15
N ARG A 50 -1.93 10.23 15.85
CA ARG A 50 -2.83 9.69 14.81
C ARG A 50 -2.89 8.17 14.87
N MET A 51 -1.75 7.50 15.01
CA MET A 51 -1.68 6.04 15.14
C MET A 51 -2.35 5.55 16.44
N HIS A 52 -2.20 6.30 17.53
CA HIS A 52 -2.93 6.01 18.78
C HIS A 52 -4.45 6.11 18.57
N ASP A 53 -4.95 7.16 17.92
CA ASP A 53 -6.37 7.37 17.68
C ASP A 53 -6.97 6.29 16.76
N LEU A 54 -6.23 5.86 15.73
CA LEU A 54 -6.62 4.73 14.88
C LEU A 54 -6.70 3.41 15.66
N ARG A 55 -5.66 3.06 16.41
CA ARG A 55 -5.58 1.81 17.17
C ARG A 55 -6.59 1.73 18.32
N SER A 56 -6.89 2.86 18.96
CA SER A 56 -7.89 2.92 20.03
C SER A 56 -9.34 2.90 19.53
N GLY A 57 -9.56 2.93 18.20
CA GLY A 57 -10.89 2.99 17.61
C GLY A 57 -11.60 4.35 17.80
N LYS A 58 -10.88 5.37 18.22
CA LYS A 58 -11.40 6.74 18.33
C LYS A 58 -11.73 7.32 16.95
N VAL A 59 -10.97 6.95 15.93
CA VAL A 59 -11.27 7.22 14.53
C VAL A 59 -11.85 5.96 13.91
N LYS A 60 -13.09 6.05 13.43
CA LYS A 60 -13.75 4.98 12.68
C LYS A 60 -13.66 5.31 11.19
N ILE A 61 -13.16 4.36 10.42
CA ILE A 61 -13.13 4.43 8.98
C ILE A 61 -14.30 3.58 8.48
N THR A 62 -15.14 4.16 7.63
CA THR A 62 -16.27 3.46 7.00
C THR A 62 -16.25 3.72 5.51
N PHE A 63 -16.49 2.70 4.74
CA PHE A 63 -16.54 2.72 3.29
C PHE A 63 -17.98 2.65 2.78
N SER A 64 -18.28 3.47 1.80
CA SER A 64 -19.48 3.33 0.98
C SER A 64 -19.13 3.60 -0.48
N VAL A 65 -19.75 2.86 -1.39
CA VAL A 65 -19.59 3.10 -2.83
C VAL A 65 -20.33 4.38 -3.19
N THR A 66 -19.58 5.36 -3.68
CA THR A 66 -20.09 6.70 -4.03
C THR A 66 -19.46 7.19 -5.34
N ASP A 67 -19.72 8.44 -5.71
CA ASP A 67 -19.05 9.15 -6.81
C ASP A 67 -19.13 8.46 -8.18
N GLY A 68 -20.23 7.75 -8.45
CA GLY A 68 -20.46 7.11 -9.75
C GLY A 68 -19.75 5.78 -9.95
N TRP A 69 -19.16 5.22 -8.89
CA TRP A 69 -18.65 3.84 -8.91
C TRP A 69 -19.78 2.83 -8.74
N GLU A 70 -19.68 1.71 -9.45
CA GLU A 70 -20.59 0.56 -9.36
C GLU A 70 -19.83 -0.66 -8.83
N LYS A 71 -20.35 -1.31 -7.77
CA LYS A 71 -19.69 -2.47 -7.14
C LYS A 71 -20.30 -3.78 -7.62
N GLN A 72 -19.44 -4.74 -7.94
CA GLN A 72 -19.78 -6.16 -8.18
C GLN A 72 -18.86 -7.07 -7.38
N MET A 73 -19.39 -8.17 -6.86
CA MET A 73 -18.60 -9.23 -6.22
C MET A 73 -18.33 -10.34 -7.21
N LEU A 74 -17.07 -10.74 -7.32
CA LEU A 74 -16.57 -11.84 -8.13
C LEU A 74 -15.81 -12.84 -7.25
N LYS A 75 -15.33 -13.92 -7.86
CA LYS A 75 -14.42 -14.88 -7.23
C LYS A 75 -13.10 -14.96 -7.99
N ALA A 76 -12.03 -15.15 -7.23
CA ALA A 76 -10.68 -15.44 -7.72
C ALA A 76 -10.14 -16.67 -6.98
N GLY A 77 -10.36 -17.86 -7.55
CA GLY A 77 -10.19 -19.09 -6.79
C GLY A 77 -11.19 -19.14 -5.62
N GLU A 78 -10.68 -19.30 -4.41
CA GLU A 78 -11.50 -19.29 -3.18
C GLU A 78 -11.69 -17.89 -2.59
N ALA A 79 -10.88 -16.90 -3.02
CA ALA A 79 -10.95 -15.52 -2.54
C ALA A 79 -12.13 -14.76 -3.14
N ASP A 80 -12.60 -13.75 -2.40
CA ASP A 80 -13.51 -12.74 -2.91
C ASP A 80 -12.73 -11.69 -3.71
N LEU A 81 -13.28 -11.27 -4.86
CA LEU A 81 -12.71 -10.21 -5.69
C LEU A 81 -13.76 -9.11 -5.86
N GLU A 82 -13.54 -7.99 -5.20
CA GLU A 82 -14.37 -6.81 -5.35
C GLU A 82 -14.02 -6.09 -6.65
N ARG A 83 -15.00 -5.88 -7.51
CA ARG A 83 -14.88 -5.10 -8.74
C ARG A 83 -15.66 -3.81 -8.60
N TYR A 84 -15.04 -2.71 -8.99
CA TYR A 84 -15.64 -1.39 -9.02
C TYR A 84 -15.46 -0.80 -10.42
N ASP A 85 -16.56 -0.52 -11.10
CA ASP A 85 -16.56 0.09 -12.42
C ASP A 85 -16.90 1.59 -12.31
N TYR A 86 -16.17 2.42 -13.07
CA TYR A 86 -16.43 3.84 -13.21
C TYR A 86 -16.80 4.16 -14.67
N PRO A 87 -18.09 4.14 -15.03
CA PRO A 87 -18.53 4.29 -16.43
C PRO A 87 -18.08 5.59 -17.09
N ALA A 88 -17.90 6.66 -16.29
CA ALA A 88 -17.44 7.96 -16.76
C ALA A 88 -15.94 8.06 -17.03
N ALA A 89 -15.14 7.01 -16.77
CA ALA A 89 -13.72 7.01 -17.04
C ALA A 89 -13.41 7.20 -18.53
N LYS A 90 -12.36 7.99 -18.78
CA LYS A 90 -11.91 8.28 -20.17
C LYS A 90 -10.79 7.36 -20.65
N THR A 91 -10.32 6.45 -19.82
CA THR A 91 -9.28 5.48 -20.15
C THR A 91 -9.81 4.05 -19.99
N ASN A 92 -9.07 3.07 -20.49
CA ASN A 92 -9.34 1.65 -20.24
C ASN A 92 -8.46 1.08 -19.11
N ARG A 93 -7.79 1.95 -18.34
CA ARG A 93 -6.91 1.53 -17.24
C ARG A 93 -7.68 0.70 -16.21
N ILE A 94 -7.02 -0.32 -15.74
CA ILE A 94 -7.49 -1.22 -14.70
C ILE A 94 -6.48 -1.16 -13.56
N LEU A 95 -6.97 -0.99 -12.34
CA LEU A 95 -6.17 -1.12 -11.14
C LEU A 95 -6.50 -2.44 -10.48
N LEU A 96 -5.50 -3.28 -10.21
CA LEU A 96 -5.61 -4.45 -9.35
C LEU A 96 -4.88 -4.14 -8.04
N GLN A 97 -5.64 -3.99 -6.95
CA GLN A 97 -5.11 -3.81 -5.61
C GLN A 97 -4.92 -5.16 -4.93
N LEU A 98 -3.73 -5.33 -4.35
CA LEU A 98 -3.36 -6.40 -3.43
C LEU A 98 -3.04 -5.73 -2.10
N HIS A 99 -3.87 -5.91 -1.09
CA HIS A 99 -3.77 -5.17 0.17
C HIS A 99 -2.65 -5.68 1.07
N GLY A 100 -2.17 -4.84 1.98
CA GLY A 100 -1.20 -5.19 3.02
C GLY A 100 -1.82 -5.94 4.20
N GLY A 101 -1.19 -5.80 5.39
CA GLY A 101 -1.66 -6.43 6.62
C GLY A 101 -0.92 -7.71 6.99
N ALA A 102 0.37 -7.83 6.61
CA ALA A 102 1.28 -8.92 6.99
C ALA A 102 0.75 -10.34 6.69
N TYR A 103 -0.14 -10.47 5.70
CA TYR A 103 -0.86 -11.70 5.37
C TYR A 103 -1.72 -12.30 6.50
N VAL A 104 -2.00 -11.50 7.55
CA VAL A 104 -2.87 -11.90 8.69
C VAL A 104 -4.11 -11.04 8.83
N GLN A 105 -4.19 -9.92 8.11
CA GLN A 105 -5.40 -9.08 8.03
C GLN A 105 -6.07 -9.22 6.68
N LYS A 106 -7.41 -9.18 6.71
CA LYS A 106 -8.25 -9.15 5.51
C LYS A 106 -8.43 -7.73 4.97
N LEU A 107 -8.98 -7.65 3.78
CA LEU A 107 -9.39 -6.40 3.14
C LEU A 107 -10.38 -5.64 4.02
N ASP A 108 -10.04 -4.41 4.39
CA ASP A 108 -10.88 -3.53 5.20
C ASP A 108 -11.33 -2.27 4.45
N ASP A 109 -12.06 -1.40 5.14
CA ASP A 109 -12.62 -0.20 4.54
C ASP A 109 -11.56 0.85 4.18
N LEU A 110 -10.44 0.89 4.89
CA LEU A 110 -9.33 1.78 4.56
C LEU A 110 -8.70 1.40 3.21
N TYR A 111 -8.50 0.11 2.97
CA TYR A 111 -7.99 -0.40 1.71
C TYR A 111 -8.95 -0.14 0.55
N ARG A 112 -10.27 -0.30 0.76
CA ARG A 112 -11.28 0.00 -0.26
C ARG A 112 -11.27 1.47 -0.66
N ILE A 113 -11.20 2.38 0.33
CA ILE A 113 -11.09 3.82 0.09
C ILE A 113 -9.82 4.14 -0.71
N THR A 114 -8.69 3.59 -0.28
CA THR A 114 -7.39 3.81 -0.94
C THR A 114 -7.40 3.31 -2.39
N ALA A 115 -7.96 2.12 -2.64
CA ALA A 115 -8.08 1.57 -3.99
C ALA A 115 -8.89 2.48 -4.92
N LEU A 116 -10.04 2.99 -4.48
CA LEU A 116 -10.86 3.87 -5.29
C LEU A 116 -10.24 5.27 -5.46
N THR A 117 -9.56 5.79 -4.43
CA THR A 117 -8.77 7.02 -4.52
C THR A 117 -7.67 6.91 -5.57
N GLN A 118 -6.87 5.85 -5.51
CA GLN A 118 -5.81 5.57 -6.48
C GLN A 118 -6.39 5.33 -7.88
N GLY A 119 -7.49 4.56 -7.98
CA GLY A 119 -8.20 4.30 -9.24
C GLY A 119 -8.68 5.58 -9.91
N LYS A 120 -9.34 6.47 -9.16
CA LYS A 120 -9.79 7.77 -9.65
C LYS A 120 -8.61 8.64 -10.09
N LEU A 121 -7.54 8.67 -9.31
CA LEU A 121 -6.34 9.45 -9.56
C LEU A 121 -5.63 9.08 -10.86
N ILE A 122 -5.54 7.79 -11.17
CA ILE A 122 -4.96 7.31 -12.43
C ILE A 122 -5.97 7.25 -13.58
N GLY A 123 -7.22 7.62 -13.35
CA GLY A 123 -8.30 7.55 -14.35
C GLY A 123 -8.71 6.14 -14.72
N ALA A 124 -8.64 5.19 -13.79
CA ALA A 124 -9.02 3.80 -14.01
C ALA A 124 -10.53 3.69 -14.33
N ARG A 125 -10.85 2.85 -15.32
CA ARG A 125 -12.22 2.46 -15.65
C ARG A 125 -12.73 1.40 -14.68
N THR A 126 -11.85 0.52 -14.23
CA THR A 126 -12.18 -0.56 -13.32
C THR A 126 -11.10 -0.67 -12.24
N VAL A 127 -11.54 -0.84 -11.01
CA VAL A 127 -10.67 -1.19 -9.87
C VAL A 127 -11.07 -2.56 -9.36
N TYR A 128 -10.10 -3.42 -9.16
CA TYR A 128 -10.27 -4.71 -8.50
C TYR A 128 -9.53 -4.68 -7.16
N SER A 129 -10.19 -5.13 -6.08
CA SER A 129 -9.57 -5.34 -4.77
C SER A 129 -9.73 -6.81 -4.39
N LEU A 130 -8.63 -7.51 -4.22
CA LEU A 130 -8.61 -8.93 -3.88
C LEU A 130 -8.66 -9.08 -2.36
N ASP A 131 -9.75 -9.65 -1.82
CA ASP A 131 -9.86 -10.06 -0.42
C ASP A 131 -9.33 -11.51 -0.29
N TYR A 132 -8.02 -11.64 -0.39
CA TYR A 132 -7.35 -12.93 -0.32
C TYR A 132 -7.44 -13.55 1.08
N ARG A 133 -7.39 -14.87 1.15
CA ARG A 133 -7.34 -15.59 2.41
C ARG A 133 -6.03 -15.33 3.14
N VAL A 134 -6.07 -15.30 4.45
CA VAL A 134 -4.92 -14.93 5.29
C VAL A 134 -4.45 -16.07 6.17
N ALA A 135 -3.24 -15.98 6.67
CA ALA A 135 -2.71 -16.95 7.63
C ALA A 135 -3.48 -16.90 8.96
N PRO A 136 -3.65 -18.02 9.67
CA PRO A 136 -3.07 -19.34 9.36
C PRO A 136 -3.90 -20.18 8.40
N GLU A 137 -5.08 -19.73 7.95
CA GLU A 137 -6.00 -20.49 7.08
C GLU A 137 -5.39 -20.70 5.69
N ALA A 138 -4.69 -19.72 5.17
CA ALA A 138 -4.00 -19.76 3.90
C ALA A 138 -2.56 -19.27 4.03
N VAL A 139 -1.63 -20.11 3.59
CA VAL A 139 -0.19 -19.81 3.55
C VAL A 139 0.31 -19.97 2.12
N TYR A 140 1.56 -19.62 1.86
CA TYR A 140 2.15 -19.83 0.55
C TYR A 140 1.99 -21.30 0.07
N PRO A 141 1.58 -21.57 -1.18
CA PRO A 141 1.33 -20.61 -2.27
C PRO A 141 -0.15 -20.19 -2.43
N ALA A 142 -1.06 -20.52 -1.50
CA ALA A 142 -2.50 -20.35 -1.70
C ALA A 142 -2.89 -18.90 -2.05
N VAL A 143 -2.33 -17.91 -1.36
CA VAL A 143 -2.61 -16.49 -1.61
C VAL A 143 -2.09 -16.05 -2.98
N LEU A 144 -0.91 -16.53 -3.39
CA LEU A 144 -0.36 -16.27 -4.73
C LEU A 144 -1.27 -16.88 -5.84
N GLU A 145 -1.79 -18.09 -5.62
CA GLU A 145 -2.71 -18.71 -6.57
C GLU A 145 -4.02 -17.94 -6.72
N GLU A 146 -4.51 -17.31 -5.64
CA GLU A 146 -5.67 -16.40 -5.68
C GLU A 146 -5.36 -15.13 -6.46
N ALA A 147 -4.19 -14.51 -6.26
CA ALA A 147 -3.75 -13.36 -7.05
C ALA A 147 -3.59 -13.69 -8.55
N LEU A 148 -3.03 -14.87 -8.86
CA LEU A 148 -2.96 -15.39 -10.24
C LEU A 148 -4.36 -15.62 -10.83
N ALA A 149 -5.30 -16.17 -10.06
CA ALA A 149 -6.67 -16.37 -10.51
C ALA A 149 -7.37 -15.03 -10.80
N ALA A 150 -7.19 -14.02 -9.95
CA ALA A 150 -7.69 -12.67 -10.17
C ALA A 150 -7.13 -12.07 -11.47
N TYR A 151 -5.81 -12.10 -11.63
CA TYR A 151 -5.16 -11.54 -12.82
C TYR A 151 -5.62 -12.24 -14.12
N ARG A 152 -5.67 -13.58 -14.12
CA ARG A 152 -6.18 -14.37 -15.26
C ARG A 152 -7.66 -14.06 -15.56
N GLY A 153 -8.49 -13.90 -14.52
CA GLY A 153 -9.89 -13.51 -14.65
C GLY A 153 -10.04 -12.15 -15.33
N ILE A 154 -9.19 -11.18 -14.95
CA ILE A 154 -9.16 -9.85 -15.58
C ILE A 154 -8.77 -9.97 -17.07
N LEU A 155 -7.75 -10.75 -17.41
CA LEU A 155 -7.38 -10.99 -18.81
C LEU A 155 -8.50 -11.68 -19.59
N ALA A 156 -9.15 -12.69 -19.00
CA ALA A 156 -10.26 -13.43 -19.63
C ALA A 156 -11.50 -12.55 -19.87
N SER A 157 -11.66 -11.44 -19.12
CA SER A 157 -12.71 -10.45 -19.39
C SER A 157 -12.43 -9.54 -20.61
N GLY A 158 -11.30 -9.74 -21.31
CA GLY A 158 -10.91 -8.98 -22.50
C GLY A 158 -9.98 -7.79 -22.19
N ALA A 159 -9.50 -7.67 -20.96
CA ALA A 159 -8.55 -6.63 -20.60
C ALA A 159 -7.19 -6.86 -21.28
N ARG A 160 -6.57 -5.78 -21.77
CA ARG A 160 -5.21 -5.86 -22.28
C ARG A 160 -4.22 -5.78 -21.10
N PRO A 161 -3.16 -6.62 -21.10
CA PRO A 161 -2.13 -6.55 -20.06
C PRO A 161 -1.55 -5.13 -19.89
N SER A 162 -1.42 -4.42 -21.02
CA SER A 162 -0.93 -3.02 -21.05
C SER A 162 -1.87 -2.01 -20.36
N ASP A 163 -3.10 -2.36 -20.03
CA ASP A 163 -4.04 -1.50 -19.33
C ASP A 163 -4.06 -1.79 -17.82
N ILE A 164 -3.42 -2.87 -17.37
CA ILE A 164 -3.46 -3.32 -15.98
C ILE A 164 -2.28 -2.71 -15.18
N ILE A 165 -2.60 -2.01 -14.12
CA ILE A 165 -1.65 -1.54 -13.11
C ILE A 165 -1.89 -2.36 -11.84
N VAL A 166 -0.87 -3.01 -11.32
CA VAL A 166 -0.94 -3.72 -10.03
C VAL A 166 -0.39 -2.82 -8.94
N VAL A 167 -1.17 -2.62 -7.91
CA VAL A 167 -0.79 -1.81 -6.74
C VAL A 167 -0.79 -2.69 -5.51
N GLY A 168 0.25 -2.60 -4.70
CA GLY A 168 0.30 -3.30 -3.41
C GLY A 168 1.13 -2.53 -2.39
N ASP A 169 0.70 -2.59 -1.15
CA ASP A 169 1.41 -2.04 0.00
C ASP A 169 1.87 -3.16 0.93
N SER A 170 3.00 -2.98 1.61
CA SER A 170 3.47 -3.95 2.63
C SER A 170 3.50 -5.40 2.11
N ALA A 171 2.75 -6.31 2.75
CA ALA A 171 2.54 -7.69 2.29
C ALA A 171 1.88 -7.75 0.90
N GLY A 172 1.00 -6.82 0.55
CA GLY A 172 0.42 -6.71 -0.79
C GLY A 172 1.45 -6.30 -1.84
N GLY A 173 2.44 -5.49 -1.46
CA GLY A 173 3.60 -5.17 -2.29
C GLY A 173 4.50 -6.39 -2.53
N ASN A 174 4.66 -7.25 -1.52
CA ASN A 174 5.28 -8.57 -1.66
C ASN A 174 4.50 -9.43 -2.66
N LEU A 175 3.18 -9.57 -2.47
CA LEU A 175 2.30 -10.35 -3.33
C LEU A 175 2.29 -9.84 -4.79
N ALA A 176 2.41 -8.52 -5.00
CA ALA A 176 2.51 -7.95 -6.34
C ALA A 176 3.81 -8.38 -7.05
N LEU A 177 4.92 -8.45 -6.32
CA LEU A 177 6.19 -8.98 -6.84
C LEU A 177 6.14 -10.49 -7.07
N GLU A 178 5.59 -11.25 -6.12
CA GLU A 178 5.37 -12.70 -6.28
C GLU A 178 4.49 -12.99 -7.52
N LEU A 179 3.41 -12.22 -7.72
CA LEU A 179 2.55 -12.33 -8.90
C LEU A 179 3.34 -12.09 -10.19
N ALA A 180 4.11 -11.01 -10.27
CA ALA A 180 4.90 -10.69 -11.46
C ALA A 180 5.97 -11.77 -11.75
N LEU A 181 6.64 -12.29 -10.73
CA LEU A 181 7.59 -13.40 -10.86
C LEU A 181 6.90 -14.69 -11.34
N ALA A 182 5.74 -15.00 -10.79
CA ALA A 182 4.96 -16.18 -11.21
C ALA A 182 4.41 -16.04 -12.64
N LEU A 183 4.01 -14.84 -13.05
CA LEU A 183 3.61 -14.56 -14.44
C LEU A 183 4.80 -14.77 -15.39
N LYS A 184 6.00 -14.29 -15.03
CA LYS A 184 7.24 -14.50 -15.79
C LYS A 184 7.55 -16.00 -15.92
N GLU A 185 7.56 -16.74 -14.82
CA GLU A 185 7.83 -18.19 -14.79
C GLU A 185 6.85 -18.97 -15.67
N LYS A 186 5.57 -18.59 -15.66
CA LYS A 186 4.52 -19.26 -16.45
C LYS A 186 4.40 -18.75 -17.88
N GLY A 187 5.24 -17.81 -18.31
CA GLY A 187 5.18 -17.22 -19.66
C GLY A 187 3.87 -16.44 -19.92
N LEU A 188 3.24 -15.93 -18.88
CA LEU A 188 2.02 -15.13 -18.95
C LEU A 188 2.35 -13.64 -19.16
N PRO A 189 1.45 -12.88 -19.80
CA PRO A 189 1.70 -11.47 -20.03
C PRO A 189 1.79 -10.69 -18.72
N GLN A 190 2.78 -9.78 -18.65
CA GLN A 190 3.01 -8.90 -17.50
C GLN A 190 2.03 -7.71 -17.49
N PRO A 191 1.67 -7.16 -16.33
CA PRO A 191 0.94 -5.89 -16.24
C PRO A 191 1.78 -4.73 -16.80
N ALA A 192 1.13 -3.59 -17.04
CA ALA A 192 1.81 -2.39 -17.53
C ALA A 192 2.83 -1.84 -16.55
N ALA A 193 2.55 -1.95 -15.25
CA ALA A 193 3.43 -1.49 -14.17
C ALA A 193 3.05 -2.10 -12.82
N LEU A 194 4.01 -2.07 -11.89
CA LEU A 194 3.81 -2.29 -10.46
C LEU A 194 3.94 -0.96 -9.71
N ILE A 195 3.04 -0.71 -8.78
CA ILE A 195 3.14 0.36 -7.78
C ILE A 195 3.29 -0.30 -6.43
N LEU A 196 4.44 -0.12 -5.79
CA LEU A 196 4.83 -0.80 -4.56
C LEU A 196 5.01 0.25 -3.46
N GLN A 197 4.08 0.29 -2.52
CA GLN A 197 4.12 1.21 -1.39
C GLN A 197 4.63 0.45 -0.17
N SER A 198 5.75 0.90 0.40
CA SER A 198 6.35 0.25 1.58
C SER A 198 6.46 -1.30 1.46
N PRO A 199 6.86 -1.89 0.32
CA PRO A 199 6.73 -3.33 0.10
C PRO A 199 7.58 -4.15 1.07
N TRP A 200 7.01 -5.24 1.60
CA TRP A 200 7.73 -6.24 2.39
C TRP A 200 8.48 -7.19 1.45
N THR A 201 9.73 -6.89 1.13
CA THR A 201 10.47 -7.59 0.06
C THR A 201 11.40 -8.70 0.55
N ASP A 202 11.61 -8.78 1.87
CA ASP A 202 12.43 -9.79 2.54
C ASP A 202 11.72 -10.24 3.83
N MET A 203 11.30 -11.50 3.88
CA MET A 203 10.69 -12.07 5.09
C MET A 203 11.71 -12.42 6.17
N GLY A 204 13.02 -12.32 5.90
CA GLY A 204 14.06 -12.41 6.90
C GLY A 204 14.10 -11.18 7.82
N THR A 205 14.86 -11.31 8.92
CA THR A 205 14.94 -10.25 9.95
C THR A 205 16.32 -9.59 10.04
N SER A 206 17.25 -9.95 9.16
CA SER A 206 18.67 -9.54 9.26
C SER A 206 19.01 -8.20 8.63
N ARG A 207 18.05 -7.50 8.02
CA ARG A 207 18.27 -6.20 7.35
C ARG A 207 18.58 -5.09 8.34
N VAL A 208 19.46 -4.16 7.94
CA VAL A 208 19.97 -3.08 8.81
C VAL A 208 18.84 -2.21 9.36
N SER A 209 17.89 -1.81 8.51
CA SER A 209 16.76 -0.97 8.93
C SER A 209 15.82 -1.65 9.93
N ARG A 210 15.79 -2.99 9.96
CA ARG A 210 15.04 -3.76 10.98
C ARG A 210 15.54 -3.46 12.40
N VAL A 211 16.79 -3.03 12.54
CA VAL A 211 17.39 -2.65 13.81
C VAL A 211 17.41 -1.14 13.99
N THR A 212 17.91 -0.40 13.00
CA THR A 212 18.15 1.05 13.13
C THR A 212 16.87 1.88 13.14
N ASN A 213 15.80 1.38 12.55
CA ASN A 213 14.50 2.03 12.47
C ASN A 213 13.44 1.41 13.41
N PHE A 214 13.76 0.35 14.14
CA PHE A 214 12.81 -0.35 15.00
C PHE A 214 12.09 0.56 16.02
N LYS A 215 12.80 1.57 16.56
CA LYS A 215 12.22 2.57 17.46
C LYS A 215 11.60 3.78 16.75
N LYS A 216 11.81 3.92 15.45
CA LYS A 216 11.32 5.06 14.67
C LYS A 216 10.04 4.73 13.91
N ASP A 217 9.90 3.48 13.49
CA ASP A 217 8.72 3.03 12.77
C ASP A 217 7.53 2.89 13.73
N LEU A 218 6.58 3.78 13.62
CA LEU A 218 5.41 3.83 14.50
C LEU A 218 4.31 2.83 14.11
N ILE A 219 4.51 2.04 13.04
CA ILE A 219 3.53 1.07 12.53
C ILE A 219 4.02 -0.35 12.71
N LEU A 220 5.27 -0.65 12.37
CA LEU A 220 5.84 -2.00 12.47
C LEU A 220 6.91 -2.14 13.57
N GLY A 221 7.34 -1.04 14.18
CA GLY A 221 8.43 -1.01 15.14
C GLY A 221 8.05 -1.47 16.54
N GLU A 222 8.83 -1.05 17.53
CA GLU A 222 8.75 -1.47 18.92
C GLU A 222 7.35 -1.27 19.52
N GLY A 223 6.80 -2.33 20.11
CA GLY A 223 5.51 -2.28 20.82
C GLY A 223 4.28 -2.13 19.92
N THR A 224 4.41 -2.29 18.61
CA THR A 224 3.28 -2.24 17.67
C THR A 224 2.64 -3.62 17.50
N PRO A 225 1.35 -3.69 17.12
CA PRO A 225 0.65 -4.97 16.90
C PRO A 225 1.25 -5.83 15.78
N PHE A 226 1.93 -5.21 14.81
CA PHE A 226 2.48 -5.90 13.64
C PHE A 226 3.93 -6.37 13.81
N SER A 227 4.64 -5.94 14.87
CA SER A 227 6.02 -6.36 15.07
C SER A 227 6.18 -7.88 15.18
N GLY A 228 5.23 -8.58 15.84
CA GLY A 228 5.20 -10.04 15.91
C GLY A 228 4.95 -10.71 14.55
N PRO A 229 3.82 -10.44 13.87
CA PRO A 229 3.52 -11.02 12.54
C PRO A 229 4.61 -10.81 11.50
N VAL A 230 5.26 -9.64 11.49
CA VAL A 230 6.39 -9.34 10.58
C VAL A 230 7.63 -10.18 10.88
N VAL A 231 7.90 -10.45 12.15
CA VAL A 231 9.03 -11.29 12.57
C VAL A 231 8.73 -12.77 12.33
N GLU A 232 7.51 -13.20 12.60
CA GLU A 232 7.10 -14.61 12.52
C GLU A 232 6.86 -15.09 11.09
N ALA A 233 6.55 -14.19 10.15
CA ALA A 233 6.23 -14.47 8.74
C ALA A 233 5.31 -15.69 8.55
N ALA A 234 4.16 -15.67 9.24
CA ALA A 234 3.20 -16.79 9.29
C ALA A 234 2.76 -17.28 7.88
N TYR A 235 2.80 -16.41 6.88
CA TYR A 235 2.51 -16.72 5.48
C TYR A 235 3.49 -17.71 4.86
N ALA A 236 4.75 -17.76 5.31
CA ALA A 236 5.81 -18.58 4.73
C ALA A 236 5.51 -20.10 4.74
N GLY A 237 4.64 -20.56 5.62
CA GLY A 237 4.30 -21.96 5.74
C GLY A 237 5.54 -22.80 6.08
N LYS A 238 5.96 -23.66 5.13
CA LYS A 238 7.14 -24.54 5.31
C LYS A 238 8.39 -24.06 4.57
N LEU A 239 8.30 -22.97 3.83
CA LEU A 239 9.45 -22.45 3.07
C LEU A 239 10.40 -21.67 4.00
N PRO A 240 11.70 -21.70 3.70
CA PRO A 240 12.65 -20.77 4.33
C PRO A 240 12.26 -19.33 4.02
N VAL A 241 12.37 -18.43 4.98
CA VAL A 241 11.96 -17.01 4.81
C VAL A 241 12.81 -16.25 3.78
N ASP A 242 14.01 -16.74 3.47
CA ASP A 242 14.91 -16.19 2.44
C ASP A 242 14.69 -16.79 1.05
N ASP A 243 13.75 -17.73 0.91
CA ASP A 243 13.38 -18.31 -0.40
C ASP A 243 12.92 -17.17 -1.34
N PRO A 244 13.45 -17.10 -2.60
CA PRO A 244 13.10 -16.03 -3.54
C PRO A 244 11.60 -15.93 -3.86
N ARG A 245 10.83 -16.98 -3.62
CA ARG A 245 9.38 -16.99 -3.78
C ARG A 245 8.64 -16.27 -2.67
N LEU A 246 9.26 -16.12 -1.49
CA LEU A 246 8.73 -15.37 -0.35
C LEU A 246 9.41 -14.02 -0.17
N SER A 247 10.70 -13.97 -0.51
CA SER A 247 11.56 -12.78 -0.41
C SER A 247 12.01 -12.34 -1.80
N PRO A 248 11.15 -11.67 -2.58
CA PRO A 248 11.41 -11.35 -3.98
C PRO A 248 12.64 -10.48 -4.23
N VAL A 249 13.18 -9.81 -3.20
CA VAL A 249 14.49 -9.14 -3.29
C VAL A 249 15.63 -10.11 -3.61
N ASN A 250 15.46 -11.42 -3.39
CA ASN A 250 16.42 -12.47 -3.69
C ASN A 250 16.17 -13.17 -5.05
N ALA A 251 15.10 -12.76 -5.78
CA ALA A 251 14.74 -13.36 -7.05
C ALA A 251 15.49 -12.76 -8.25
N ASP A 252 15.40 -13.41 -9.41
CA ASP A 252 15.79 -12.83 -10.69
C ASP A 252 14.71 -11.86 -11.18
N LEU A 253 15.01 -10.56 -11.10
CA LEU A 253 14.09 -9.47 -11.44
C LEU A 253 14.07 -9.10 -12.93
N GLN A 254 14.95 -9.71 -13.77
CA GLN A 254 15.00 -9.41 -15.19
C GLN A 254 13.65 -9.67 -15.88
N GLY A 255 13.19 -8.72 -16.70
CA GLY A 255 11.95 -8.83 -17.45
C GLY A 255 10.68 -8.56 -16.64
N LEU A 256 10.78 -8.14 -15.40
CA LEU A 256 9.65 -7.61 -14.65
C LEU A 256 9.16 -6.26 -15.24
N PRO A 257 7.89 -5.89 -15.03
CA PRO A 257 7.35 -4.64 -15.56
C PRO A 257 7.99 -3.43 -14.88
N PRO A 258 7.87 -2.23 -15.49
CA PRO A 258 8.23 -0.98 -14.83
C PRO A 258 7.64 -0.88 -13.44
N MET A 259 8.41 -0.36 -12.47
CA MET A 259 7.94 -0.23 -11.09
C MET A 259 8.22 1.13 -10.47
N LEU A 260 7.22 1.64 -9.76
CA LEU A 260 7.34 2.73 -8.81
C LEU A 260 7.37 2.13 -7.40
N ILE A 261 8.40 2.45 -6.64
CA ILE A 261 8.58 2.00 -5.26
C ILE A 261 8.60 3.25 -4.38
N GLN A 262 7.77 3.25 -3.33
CA GLN A 262 7.68 4.35 -2.37
C GLN A 262 7.93 3.82 -0.96
N ALA A 263 8.70 4.54 -0.14
CA ALA A 263 9.02 4.15 1.21
C ALA A 263 9.15 5.36 2.14
N GLY A 264 8.93 5.16 3.42
CA GLY A 264 9.27 6.12 4.46
C GLY A 264 10.70 5.92 4.98
N SER A 265 11.40 7.01 5.30
CA SER A 265 12.78 6.90 5.77
C SER A 265 12.92 6.28 7.17
N TYR A 266 11.82 6.13 7.91
CA TYR A 266 11.79 5.52 9.24
C TYR A 266 11.27 4.08 9.23
N GLU A 267 10.98 3.52 8.06
CA GLU A 267 10.50 2.14 7.95
C GLU A 267 11.54 1.10 8.35
N VAL A 268 11.08 0.05 9.01
CA VAL A 268 11.90 -1.15 9.26
C VAL A 268 12.24 -1.90 7.96
N PHE A 269 11.48 -1.69 6.89
CA PHE A 269 11.70 -2.31 5.57
C PHE A 269 12.64 -1.50 4.65
N LEU A 270 13.08 -0.30 5.05
CA LEU A 270 13.78 0.61 4.15
C LEU A 270 14.98 -0.04 3.43
N SER A 271 15.87 -0.73 4.15
CA SER A 271 17.09 -1.29 3.52
C SER A 271 16.82 -2.44 2.54
N GLU A 272 15.74 -3.19 2.72
CA GLU A 272 15.34 -4.22 1.75
C GLU A 272 14.67 -3.61 0.52
N ILE A 273 13.93 -2.51 0.70
CA ILE A 273 13.31 -1.74 -0.38
C ILE A 273 14.39 -1.06 -1.26
N GLU A 274 15.41 -0.46 -0.65
CA GLU A 274 16.56 0.11 -1.36
C GLU A 274 17.32 -0.97 -2.15
N ASP A 275 17.53 -2.15 -1.56
CA ASP A 275 18.18 -3.29 -2.22
C ASP A 275 17.35 -3.80 -3.40
N LEU A 276 16.02 -3.91 -3.26
CA LEU A 276 15.12 -4.27 -4.36
C LEU A 276 15.25 -3.27 -5.52
N ALA A 277 15.18 -1.97 -5.24
CA ALA A 277 15.25 -0.94 -6.28
C ALA A 277 16.60 -0.98 -7.02
N ARG A 278 17.70 -1.14 -6.29
CA ARG A 278 19.04 -1.29 -6.87
C ARG A 278 19.12 -2.52 -7.78
N LYS A 279 18.70 -3.70 -7.28
CA LYS A 279 18.75 -4.97 -8.03
C LYS A 279 17.83 -4.93 -9.26
N ALA A 280 16.65 -4.33 -9.15
CA ALA A 280 15.75 -4.16 -10.29
C ALA A 280 16.38 -3.29 -11.39
N GLY A 281 17.00 -2.18 -11.01
CA GLY A 281 17.76 -1.34 -11.95
C GLY A 281 18.94 -2.05 -12.61
N GLU A 282 19.71 -2.83 -11.84
CA GLU A 282 20.80 -3.68 -12.36
C GLU A 282 20.30 -4.76 -13.32
N ALA A 283 19.09 -5.28 -13.09
CA ALA A 283 18.42 -6.24 -13.97
C ALA A 283 17.77 -5.59 -15.22
N GLY A 284 17.94 -4.27 -15.41
CA GLY A 284 17.39 -3.54 -16.55
C GLY A 284 15.91 -3.20 -16.45
N VAL A 285 15.30 -3.31 -15.26
CA VAL A 285 13.91 -2.91 -15.01
C VAL A 285 13.83 -1.41 -14.82
N LEU A 286 12.89 -0.74 -15.52
CA LEU A 286 12.63 0.68 -15.30
C LEU A 286 12.06 0.87 -13.87
N THR A 287 12.89 1.38 -12.98
CA THR A 287 12.56 1.50 -11.55
C THR A 287 12.70 2.95 -11.09
N THR A 288 11.69 3.41 -10.36
CA THR A 288 11.73 4.67 -9.60
C THR A 288 11.58 4.32 -8.13
N LEU A 289 12.49 4.80 -7.28
CA LEU A 289 12.37 4.74 -5.82
C LEU A 289 12.29 6.15 -5.27
N THR A 290 11.27 6.42 -4.45
CA THR A 290 11.15 7.66 -3.67
C THR A 290 11.07 7.33 -2.19
N VAL A 291 11.96 7.93 -1.41
CA VAL A 291 12.01 7.79 0.06
C VAL A 291 11.53 9.09 0.70
N TYR A 292 10.42 9.04 1.44
CA TYR A 292 9.76 10.17 2.09
C TYR A 292 10.36 10.41 3.48
N PRO A 293 10.94 11.61 3.74
CA PRO A 293 11.62 11.90 5.01
C PRO A 293 10.70 11.83 6.22
N GLY A 294 11.12 11.13 7.28
CA GLY A 294 10.40 11.04 8.54
C GLY A 294 9.14 10.18 8.52
N MET A 295 8.78 9.60 7.39
CA MET A 295 7.60 8.74 7.28
C MET A 295 7.90 7.32 7.78
N SER A 296 6.91 6.76 8.49
CA SER A 296 6.86 5.35 8.90
C SER A 296 6.26 4.48 7.79
N HIS A 297 6.24 3.18 8.00
CA HIS A 297 5.62 2.20 7.12
C HIS A 297 4.18 2.59 6.73
N ASP A 298 3.80 2.34 5.47
CA ASP A 298 2.46 2.60 4.91
C ASP A 298 1.89 4.00 5.22
N PHE A 299 2.76 5.02 5.27
CA PHE A 299 2.36 6.38 5.63
C PHE A 299 1.25 6.92 4.73
N ALA A 300 1.28 6.65 3.42
CA ALA A 300 0.28 7.14 2.47
C ALA A 300 -1.11 6.55 2.72
N LEU A 301 -1.19 5.32 3.26
CA LEU A 301 -2.42 4.65 3.68
C LEU A 301 -2.91 5.19 5.02
N CYS A 302 -2.02 5.26 6.01
CA CYS A 302 -2.37 5.56 7.40
C CYS A 302 -2.53 7.06 7.70
N LEU A 303 -1.89 7.93 6.92
CA LEU A 303 -1.74 9.36 7.16
C LEU A 303 -2.08 10.20 5.91
N PRO A 304 -3.25 9.98 5.28
CA PRO A 304 -3.59 10.57 3.98
C PRO A 304 -3.64 12.10 3.99
N GLU A 305 -3.74 12.71 5.17
CA GLU A 305 -3.79 14.17 5.36
C GLU A 305 -2.42 14.85 5.36
N LEU A 306 -1.30 14.09 5.36
CA LEU A 306 0.03 14.66 5.27
C LEU A 306 0.42 15.02 3.84
N GLN A 307 1.24 16.05 3.68
CA GLN A 307 1.73 16.47 2.36
C GLN A 307 2.49 15.35 1.66
N GLU A 308 3.31 14.61 2.39
CA GLU A 308 4.08 13.48 1.87
C GLU A 308 3.17 12.40 1.27
N SER A 309 2.02 12.14 1.88
CA SER A 309 1.04 11.17 1.39
C SER A 309 0.35 11.67 0.11
N ILE A 310 -0.01 12.95 0.06
CA ILE A 310 -0.57 13.57 -1.14
C ILE A 310 0.45 13.55 -2.29
N ASP A 311 1.71 13.86 -2.01
CA ASP A 311 2.76 13.88 -3.01
C ASP A 311 3.07 12.45 -3.53
N SER A 312 3.03 11.44 -2.66
CA SER A 312 3.17 10.04 -3.08
C SER A 312 2.05 9.60 -4.03
N LEU A 313 0.82 10.02 -3.75
CA LEU A 313 -0.33 9.73 -4.62
C LEU A 313 -0.22 10.49 -5.97
N LYS A 314 0.22 11.77 -5.96
CA LYS A 314 0.49 12.52 -7.20
C LYS A 314 1.58 11.84 -8.04
N GLU A 315 2.63 11.33 -7.39
CA GLU A 315 3.71 10.60 -8.06
C GLU A 315 3.21 9.32 -8.75
N ILE A 316 2.28 8.57 -8.13
CA ILE A 316 1.62 7.41 -8.77
C ILE A 316 0.96 7.82 -10.09
N ARG A 317 0.14 8.87 -10.08
CA ARG A 317 -0.50 9.40 -11.29
C ARG A 317 0.51 9.75 -12.37
N ASP A 318 1.55 10.47 -12.00
CA ASP A 318 2.55 10.97 -12.94
C ASP A 318 3.41 9.83 -13.51
N PHE A 319 3.70 8.82 -12.70
CA PHE A 319 4.36 7.59 -13.14
C PHE A 319 3.50 6.81 -14.15
N VAL A 320 2.23 6.55 -13.83
CA VAL A 320 1.30 5.83 -14.73
C VAL A 320 1.13 6.59 -16.06
N ASN A 321 0.98 7.92 -16.01
CA ASN A 321 0.89 8.74 -17.22
C ASN A 321 2.17 8.71 -18.07
N ARG A 322 3.35 8.56 -17.44
CA ARG A 322 4.64 8.43 -18.16
C ARG A 322 4.75 7.08 -18.86
N ILE A 323 4.33 5.99 -18.19
CA ILE A 323 4.32 4.65 -18.78
C ILE A 323 3.41 4.59 -20.02
N ASP A 324 2.25 5.22 -20.00
CA ASP A 324 1.33 5.22 -21.14
C ASP A 324 1.87 6.00 -22.35
N ARG A 325 2.68 7.05 -22.13
CA ARG A 325 3.31 7.80 -23.23
C ARG A 325 4.47 7.05 -23.89
N ALA A 326 5.01 6.04 -23.22
CA ALA A 326 6.12 5.23 -23.73
C ALA A 326 5.64 4.04 -24.58
N LYS A 327 4.34 3.79 -24.66
CA LYS A 327 3.68 2.78 -25.51
C LYS A 327 3.39 3.37 -26.90
#